data_40dc00e68d3643b0060100528a6e36da
#
_entry.id   40dc00e68d3643b0060100528a6e36da
#
_cell.length_a   1.000
_cell.length_b   1.000
_cell.length_c   1.000
_cell.angle_alpha   90.00
_cell.angle_beta   90.00
_cell.angle_gamma   90.00
#
_symmetry.space_group_name_H-M   'P 1'
#
loop_
_entity.id
_entity.type
_entity.pdbx_description
1 polymer ?
#
loop_
_entity_poly.entity_id
_entity_poly.type
_entity_poly.pdbx_seq_one_letter_code
_entity_poly.pdbx_strand_id
1 'polypeptide(L)'
;MRVLIACEYSGRVRDEFLKLGHEAMSCDLLPTDTAGPHYQGDVRDVLDYPWDIMIAHPPCTDLAVSGAAWFAKKRMAGQQQASASFFMMLAKADIPQIVIENPVCVMSSLWRKPDQTIQPWMFGHMEQKATCLWLKNTPPLAPTNIVKDEMMLLPKNQRERLHYLPPSADRWKLRSETYLGIAQAMASQWGKQ
;
A
#
# COMPACT_ATOMS: atom_id res chain seq x y z
N MET A 1 4.79 1.00 19.83
CA MET A 1 4.65 2.11 18.87
C MET A 1 3.18 2.31 18.56
N ARG A 2 2.80 3.55 18.24
CA ARG A 2 1.47 3.90 17.70
C ARG A 2 1.55 3.94 16.18
N VAL A 3 0.79 3.08 15.52
CA VAL A 3 0.90 2.80 14.09
C VAL A 3 -0.41 3.13 13.39
N LEU A 4 -0.38 4.03 12.43
CA LEU A 4 -1.51 4.31 11.55
C LEU A 4 -1.36 3.56 10.23
N ILE A 5 -2.36 2.74 9.88
CA ILE A 5 -2.46 2.18 8.54
C ILE A 5 -3.54 2.96 7.79
N ALA A 6 -3.09 3.91 6.98
CA ALA A 6 -3.97 4.84 6.27
C ALA A 6 -4.44 4.27 4.93
N CYS A 7 -5.74 4.42 4.64
CA CYS A 7 -6.40 3.89 3.45
C CYS A 7 -6.30 2.36 3.36
N GLU A 8 -6.52 1.69 4.50
CA GLU A 8 -6.59 0.24 4.61
C GLU A 8 -7.89 -0.21 5.28
N TYR A 9 -8.77 -0.85 4.52
CA TYR A 9 -9.98 -1.49 5.07
C TYR A 9 -9.76 -2.97 5.42
N SER A 10 -8.77 -3.63 4.80
CA SER A 10 -8.56 -5.08 4.96
C SER A 10 -8.10 -5.51 6.35
N GLY A 11 -7.47 -4.61 7.09
CA GLY A 11 -6.88 -4.87 8.40
C GLY A 11 -5.61 -5.71 8.38
N ARG A 12 -5.12 -6.14 7.22
CA ARG A 12 -3.99 -7.08 7.10
C ARG A 12 -2.69 -6.54 7.68
N VAL A 13 -2.34 -5.30 7.38
CA VAL A 13 -1.12 -4.69 7.92
C VAL A 13 -1.33 -4.36 9.39
N ARG A 14 -2.47 -3.74 9.75
CA ARG A 14 -2.83 -3.45 11.14
C ARG A 14 -2.69 -4.68 12.02
N ASP A 15 -3.27 -5.80 11.62
CA ASP A 15 -3.33 -7.02 12.44
C ASP A 15 -1.94 -7.61 12.70
N GLU A 16 -1.00 -7.49 11.74
CA GLU A 16 0.38 -7.95 11.95
C GLU A 16 1.12 -7.07 12.97
N PHE A 17 0.89 -5.76 12.99
CA PHE A 17 1.43 -4.89 14.04
C PHE A 17 0.80 -5.17 15.41
N LEU A 18 -0.51 -5.42 15.48
CA LEU A 18 -1.20 -5.79 16.72
C LEU A 18 -0.64 -7.11 17.31
N LYS A 19 -0.36 -8.13 16.47
CA LYS A 19 0.25 -9.40 16.89
C LYS A 19 1.61 -9.22 17.55
N LEU A 20 2.35 -8.17 17.19
CA LEU A 20 3.64 -7.83 17.79
C LEU A 20 3.53 -6.90 19.01
N GLY A 21 2.30 -6.63 19.48
CA GLY A 21 2.05 -5.82 20.67
C GLY A 21 2.09 -4.32 20.45
N HIS A 22 2.00 -3.85 19.20
CA HIS A 22 1.92 -2.43 18.90
C HIS A 22 0.48 -1.91 19.04
N GLU A 23 0.32 -0.63 19.31
CA GLU A 23 -0.95 0.09 19.23
C GLU A 23 -1.18 0.48 17.76
N ALA A 24 -1.92 -0.35 17.01
CA ALA A 24 -2.15 -0.14 15.60
C ALA A 24 -3.63 0.09 15.29
N MET A 25 -3.90 1.07 14.42
CA MET A 25 -5.24 1.40 13.92
C MET A 25 -5.20 1.52 12.40
N SER A 26 -6.17 0.91 11.72
CA SER A 26 -6.41 1.18 10.30
C SER A 26 -7.45 2.29 10.13
N CYS A 27 -7.39 2.99 8.99
CA CYS A 27 -8.36 4.01 8.61
C CYS A 27 -8.73 3.86 7.14
N ASP A 28 -10.03 3.85 6.84
CA ASP A 28 -10.55 3.85 5.45
C ASP A 28 -11.98 4.40 5.46
N LEU A 29 -12.47 4.85 4.29
CA LEU A 29 -13.87 5.21 4.09
C LEU A 29 -14.80 3.99 4.16
N LEU A 30 -14.27 2.80 3.90
CA LEU A 30 -14.97 1.53 3.97
C LEU A 30 -14.89 0.93 5.38
N PRO A 31 -15.85 0.11 5.78
CA PRO A 31 -15.74 -0.68 7.01
C PRO A 31 -14.61 -1.71 6.88
N THR A 32 -14.02 -2.07 8.01
CA THR A 32 -12.95 -3.07 8.02
C THR A 32 -13.46 -4.49 7.78
N ASP A 33 -12.66 -5.30 7.08
CA ASP A 33 -12.95 -6.73 6.84
C ASP A 33 -12.66 -7.62 8.04
N THR A 34 -11.77 -7.21 8.95
CA THR A 34 -11.37 -7.97 10.13
C THR A 34 -11.62 -7.17 11.40
N ALA A 35 -12.00 -7.84 12.49
CA ALA A 35 -12.19 -7.20 13.78
C ALA A 35 -10.87 -6.58 14.29
N GLY A 36 -10.93 -5.33 14.79
CA GLY A 36 -9.77 -4.63 15.33
C GLY A 36 -9.96 -3.12 15.32
N PRO A 37 -9.00 -2.35 15.87
CA PRO A 37 -9.05 -0.89 15.87
C PRO A 37 -9.10 -0.34 14.44
N HIS A 38 -10.22 0.30 14.09
CA HIS A 38 -10.46 0.86 12.77
C HIS A 38 -11.26 2.14 12.86
N TYR A 39 -10.79 3.19 12.22
CA TYR A 39 -11.52 4.41 12.01
C TYR A 39 -12.16 4.39 10.62
N GLN A 40 -13.49 4.26 10.56
CA GLN A 40 -14.23 4.38 9.31
C GLN A 40 -14.54 5.85 9.04
N GLY A 41 -13.72 6.48 8.22
CA GLY A 41 -13.85 7.91 7.91
C GLY A 41 -12.68 8.44 7.07
N ASP A 42 -12.63 9.75 6.97
CA ASP A 42 -11.53 10.42 6.25
C ASP A 42 -10.23 10.35 7.08
N VAL A 43 -9.15 9.97 6.45
CA VAL A 43 -7.84 9.88 7.11
C VAL A 43 -7.38 11.21 7.72
N ARG A 44 -7.84 12.33 7.18
CA ARG A 44 -7.54 13.68 7.70
C ARG A 44 -7.98 13.86 9.15
N ASP A 45 -9.04 13.16 9.56
CA ASP A 45 -9.61 13.25 10.91
C ASP A 45 -8.69 12.64 11.98
N VAL A 46 -7.72 11.81 11.56
CA VAL A 46 -6.84 11.06 12.46
C VAL A 46 -5.35 11.35 12.26
N LEU A 47 -4.97 12.20 11.30
CA LEU A 47 -3.55 12.50 11.03
C LEU A 47 -2.86 13.24 12.19
N ASP A 48 -3.58 14.07 12.94
CA ASP A 48 -3.03 14.89 14.03
C ASP A 48 -2.84 14.10 15.34
N TYR A 49 -3.24 12.83 15.38
CA TYR A 49 -2.94 11.97 16.52
C TYR A 49 -1.42 11.67 16.55
N PRO A 50 -0.79 11.53 17.73
CA PRO A 50 0.67 11.40 17.84
C PRO A 50 1.17 10.02 17.41
N TRP A 51 1.10 9.72 16.12
CA TRP A 51 1.59 8.49 15.53
C TRP A 51 3.12 8.45 15.51
N ASP A 52 3.69 7.28 15.73
CA ASP A 52 5.13 7.04 15.56
C ASP A 52 5.46 6.73 14.11
N ILE A 53 4.58 5.98 13.43
CA ILE A 53 4.69 5.64 12.01
C ILE A 53 3.32 5.61 11.32
N MET A 54 3.29 6.04 10.07
CA MET A 54 2.15 5.83 9.15
C MET A 54 2.58 4.98 7.97
N ILE A 55 1.80 3.93 7.68
CA ILE A 55 1.87 3.16 6.42
C ILE A 55 0.59 3.47 5.65
N ALA A 56 0.72 4.08 4.48
CA ALA A 56 -0.42 4.58 3.71
C ALA A 56 -0.54 3.90 2.35
N HIS A 57 -1.77 3.54 2.00
CA HIS A 57 -2.15 2.91 0.73
C HIS A 57 -3.11 3.81 -0.07
N PRO A 58 -2.69 5.02 -0.48
CA PRO A 58 -3.59 5.96 -1.15
C PRO A 58 -4.17 5.37 -2.44
N PRO A 59 -5.41 5.74 -2.81
CA PRO A 59 -6.06 5.25 -4.02
C PRO A 59 -5.17 5.44 -5.26
N CYS A 60 -4.92 4.35 -5.98
CA CYS A 60 -4.04 4.34 -7.14
C CYS A 60 -4.78 4.50 -8.48
N THR A 61 -6.11 4.53 -8.49
CA THR A 61 -6.97 4.47 -9.71
C THR A 61 -6.60 5.54 -10.73
N ASP A 62 -6.25 6.76 -10.30
CA ASP A 62 -5.95 7.88 -11.18
C ASP A 62 -4.44 8.08 -11.39
N LEU A 63 -3.61 7.34 -10.66
CA LEU A 63 -2.17 7.50 -10.66
C LEU A 63 -1.42 6.34 -11.34
N ALA A 64 -1.94 5.10 -11.25
CA ALA A 64 -1.25 3.91 -11.71
C ALA A 64 -1.08 3.87 -13.23
N VAL A 65 0.13 3.53 -13.69
CA VAL A 65 0.46 3.45 -15.14
C VAL A 65 -0.36 2.37 -15.88
N SER A 66 -0.89 1.38 -15.19
CA SER A 66 -1.83 0.41 -15.78
C SER A 66 -3.13 1.05 -16.28
N GLY A 67 -3.45 2.26 -15.83
CA GLY A 67 -4.57 3.08 -16.29
C GLY A 67 -4.17 4.22 -17.25
N ALA A 68 -2.96 4.20 -17.81
CA ALA A 68 -2.39 5.31 -18.60
C ALA A 68 -3.25 5.73 -19.81
N ALA A 69 -3.97 4.80 -20.43
CA ALA A 69 -4.90 5.10 -21.53
C ALA A 69 -5.97 6.15 -21.17
N TRP A 70 -6.29 6.27 -19.88
CA TRP A 70 -7.28 7.22 -19.37
C TRP A 70 -6.69 8.52 -18.81
N PHE A 71 -5.37 8.67 -18.77
CA PHE A 71 -4.70 9.79 -18.11
C PHE A 71 -5.08 11.16 -18.72
N ALA A 72 -5.22 11.26 -20.05
CA ALA A 72 -5.63 12.51 -20.68
C ALA A 72 -7.00 12.97 -20.17
N LYS A 73 -7.99 12.05 -20.17
CA LYS A 73 -9.34 12.33 -19.66
C LYS A 73 -9.33 12.69 -18.16
N LYS A 74 -8.57 11.95 -17.36
CA LYS A 74 -8.47 12.16 -15.90
C LYS A 74 -7.79 13.49 -15.55
N ARG A 75 -6.78 13.92 -16.33
CA ARG A 75 -6.16 15.23 -16.19
C ARG A 75 -7.14 16.35 -16.50
N MET A 76 -7.86 16.24 -17.61
CA MET A 76 -8.87 17.24 -17.99
C MET A 76 -9.98 17.38 -16.94
N ALA A 77 -10.36 16.27 -16.29
CA ALA A 77 -11.37 16.25 -15.23
C ALA A 77 -10.80 16.62 -13.83
N GLY A 78 -9.51 16.93 -13.70
CA GLY A 78 -8.86 17.26 -12.42
C GLY A 78 -8.66 16.06 -11.48
N GLN A 79 -9.09 14.85 -11.83
CA GLN A 79 -9.03 13.66 -10.99
C GLN A 79 -7.59 13.26 -10.66
N GLN A 80 -6.70 13.27 -11.65
CA GLN A 80 -5.29 12.93 -11.43
C GLN A 80 -4.61 13.93 -10.51
N GLN A 81 -4.91 15.23 -10.64
CA GLN A 81 -4.38 16.26 -9.77
C GLN A 81 -4.88 16.11 -8.33
N ALA A 82 -6.16 15.83 -8.14
CA ALA A 82 -6.74 15.60 -6.81
C ALA A 82 -6.09 14.39 -6.12
N SER A 83 -5.92 13.27 -6.85
CA SER A 83 -5.26 12.07 -6.33
C SER A 83 -3.78 12.29 -6.02
N ALA A 84 -3.06 13.06 -6.85
CA ALA A 84 -1.67 13.44 -6.59
C ALA A 84 -1.57 14.34 -5.35
N SER A 85 -2.48 15.30 -5.19
CA SER A 85 -2.55 16.18 -4.01
C SER A 85 -2.82 15.39 -2.73
N PHE A 86 -3.72 14.41 -2.78
CA PHE A 86 -3.99 13.51 -1.65
C PHE A 86 -2.76 12.66 -1.28
N PHE A 87 -2.08 12.08 -2.28
CA PHE A 87 -0.82 11.37 -2.06
C PHE A 87 0.21 12.28 -1.37
N MET A 88 0.37 13.51 -1.85
CA MET A 88 1.33 14.48 -1.29
C MET A 88 0.95 14.94 0.12
N MET A 89 -0.33 15.03 0.44
CA MET A 89 -0.81 15.33 1.78
C MET A 89 -0.34 14.25 2.77
N LEU A 90 -0.52 12.98 2.43
CA LEU A 90 -0.03 11.88 3.26
C LEU A 90 1.51 11.88 3.36
N ALA A 91 2.21 12.07 2.25
CA ALA A 91 3.68 12.09 2.23
C ALA A 91 4.30 13.21 3.06
N LYS A 92 3.55 14.31 3.28
CA LYS A 92 4.00 15.49 4.04
C LYS A 92 3.38 15.58 5.44
N ALA A 93 2.64 14.57 5.88
CA ALA A 93 2.06 14.58 7.22
C ALA A 93 3.14 14.75 8.30
N ASP A 94 2.78 15.40 9.41
CA ASP A 94 3.69 15.60 10.56
C ASP A 94 3.77 14.35 11.43
N ILE A 95 4.25 13.26 10.79
CA ILE A 95 4.48 11.96 11.42
C ILE A 95 5.96 11.62 11.25
N PRO A 96 6.67 11.16 12.29
CA PRO A 96 8.10 10.91 12.25
C PRO A 96 8.54 9.95 11.14
N GLN A 97 7.81 8.84 10.98
CA GLN A 97 8.10 7.81 9.98
C GLN A 97 6.90 7.64 9.06
N ILE A 98 7.12 7.68 7.75
CA ILE A 98 6.05 7.50 6.76
C ILE A 98 6.50 6.53 5.67
N VAL A 99 5.62 5.60 5.35
CA VAL A 99 5.70 4.73 4.17
C VAL A 99 4.48 4.97 3.32
N ILE A 100 4.67 5.33 2.05
CA ILE A 100 3.56 5.35 1.08
C ILE A 100 3.75 4.18 0.12
N GLU A 101 2.77 3.32 0.05
CA GLU A 101 2.70 2.19 -0.87
C GLU A 101 1.80 2.53 -2.04
N ASN A 102 2.28 2.33 -3.26
CA ASN A 102 1.45 2.46 -4.47
C ASN A 102 2.05 1.58 -5.58
N PRO A 103 1.27 1.11 -6.56
CA PRO A 103 1.85 0.50 -7.76
C PRO A 103 2.70 1.51 -8.54
N VAL A 104 3.40 1.06 -9.59
CA VAL A 104 4.11 1.97 -10.49
C VAL A 104 3.14 3.02 -11.00
N CYS A 105 3.43 4.29 -10.71
CA CYS A 105 2.49 5.39 -10.91
C CYS A 105 3.18 6.70 -11.30
N VAL A 106 2.39 7.69 -11.71
CA VAL A 106 2.87 9.01 -12.17
C VAL A 106 3.60 9.81 -11.09
N MET A 107 3.46 9.45 -9.81
CA MET A 107 4.17 10.14 -8.72
C MET A 107 5.69 10.05 -8.87
N SER A 108 6.20 9.03 -9.53
CA SER A 108 7.63 8.92 -9.90
C SER A 108 8.13 10.06 -10.79
N SER A 109 7.24 10.70 -11.54
CA SER A 109 7.53 11.84 -12.42
C SER A 109 7.05 13.17 -11.83
N LEU A 110 5.93 13.16 -11.09
CA LEU A 110 5.33 14.38 -10.54
C LEU A 110 6.04 14.84 -9.26
N TRP A 111 6.64 13.93 -8.53
CA TRP A 111 7.32 14.23 -7.27
C TRP A 111 8.76 13.70 -7.27
N ARG A 112 8.94 12.42 -6.92
CA ARG A 112 10.24 11.76 -6.90
C ARG A 112 10.11 10.27 -7.16
N LYS A 113 11.19 9.63 -7.56
CA LYS A 113 11.21 8.17 -7.69
C LYS A 113 10.95 7.51 -6.33
N PRO A 114 10.34 6.31 -6.29
CA PRO A 114 10.23 5.55 -5.06
C PRO A 114 11.63 5.18 -4.55
N ASP A 115 11.77 5.06 -3.24
CA ASP A 115 13.02 4.62 -2.61
C ASP A 115 13.25 3.13 -2.85
N GLN A 116 12.17 2.37 -2.99
CA GLN A 116 12.23 0.94 -3.22
C GLN A 116 11.05 0.47 -4.09
N THR A 117 11.29 -0.60 -4.87
CA THR A 117 10.23 -1.38 -5.51
C THR A 117 10.34 -2.82 -5.02
N ILE A 118 9.26 -3.33 -4.45
CA ILE A 118 9.15 -4.69 -3.94
C ILE A 118 8.24 -5.54 -4.81
N GLN A 119 8.33 -6.86 -4.62
CA GLN A 119 7.51 -7.85 -5.31
C GLN A 119 7.00 -8.89 -4.30
N PRO A 120 5.79 -9.46 -4.49
CA PRO A 120 5.27 -10.49 -3.60
C PRO A 120 6.18 -11.71 -3.48
N TRP A 121 6.89 -12.10 -4.55
CA TRP A 121 7.84 -13.22 -4.52
C TRP A 121 9.07 -13.00 -3.61
N MET A 122 9.33 -11.77 -3.18
CA MET A 122 10.35 -11.47 -2.15
C MET A 122 9.88 -11.87 -0.74
N PHE A 123 8.57 -12.14 -0.57
CA PHE A 123 7.91 -12.36 0.71
C PHE A 123 7.06 -13.63 0.72
N GLY A 124 7.44 -14.65 -0.06
CA GLY A 124 6.85 -15.98 -0.04
C GLY A 124 5.59 -16.17 -0.89
N HIS A 125 5.24 -15.22 -1.76
CA HIS A 125 4.08 -15.32 -2.64
C HIS A 125 4.53 -15.50 -4.09
N MET A 126 4.12 -16.58 -4.74
CA MET A 126 4.50 -16.88 -6.14
C MET A 126 3.73 -16.01 -7.15
N GLU A 127 3.71 -14.69 -6.91
CA GLU A 127 3.03 -13.71 -7.76
C GLU A 127 3.92 -12.51 -8.08
N GLN A 128 3.61 -11.82 -9.18
CA GLN A 128 4.21 -10.56 -9.61
C GLN A 128 3.20 -9.41 -9.45
N LYS A 129 3.57 -8.42 -8.67
CA LYS A 129 2.86 -7.14 -8.52
C LYS A 129 3.89 -6.10 -8.06
N ALA A 130 4.49 -5.39 -9.01
CA ALA A 130 5.45 -4.34 -8.66
C ALA A 130 4.78 -3.29 -7.77
N THR A 131 5.30 -3.15 -6.57
CA THR A 131 4.80 -2.25 -5.53
C THR A 131 5.91 -1.28 -5.14
N CYS A 132 5.66 0.01 -5.30
CA CYS A 132 6.61 1.08 -5.00
C CYS A 132 6.42 1.59 -3.58
N LEU A 133 7.52 1.83 -2.89
CA LEU A 133 7.55 2.40 -1.55
C LEU A 133 8.29 3.74 -1.57
N TRP A 134 7.63 4.78 -1.06
CA TRP A 134 8.25 6.08 -0.75
C TRP A 134 8.41 6.16 0.76
N LEU A 135 9.66 6.31 1.21
CA LEU A 135 10.04 6.19 2.60
C LEU A 135 10.46 7.56 3.18
N LYS A 136 10.00 7.86 4.39
CA LYS A 136 10.47 8.98 5.23
C LYS A 136 10.96 8.40 6.55
N ASN A 137 12.26 8.52 6.83
CA ASN A 137 12.89 8.04 8.06
C ASN A 137 12.64 6.55 8.38
N THR A 138 12.44 5.74 7.34
CA THR A 138 12.14 4.30 7.44
C THR A 138 13.12 3.54 6.55
N PRO A 139 13.77 2.47 7.01
CA PRO A 139 14.69 1.70 6.19
C PRO A 139 13.94 0.94 5.07
N PRO A 140 14.61 0.61 3.96
CA PRO A 140 14.08 -0.29 2.96
C PRO A 140 13.62 -1.63 3.56
N LEU A 141 12.53 -2.18 3.02
CA LEU A 141 11.99 -3.46 3.47
C LEU A 141 12.83 -4.61 2.91
N ALA A 142 13.47 -5.39 3.78
CA ALA A 142 14.28 -6.53 3.37
C ALA A 142 13.40 -7.73 3.01
N PRO A 143 13.71 -8.47 1.92
CA PRO A 143 13.04 -9.71 1.59
C PRO A 143 13.12 -10.73 2.72
N THR A 144 12.03 -11.48 2.95
CA THR A 144 11.96 -12.48 4.03
C THR A 144 11.93 -13.93 3.52
N ASN A 145 11.38 -14.14 2.30
CA ASN A 145 11.29 -15.47 1.69
C ASN A 145 11.23 -15.31 0.16
N ILE A 146 12.36 -15.52 -0.50
CA ILE A 146 12.50 -15.32 -1.95
C ILE A 146 12.09 -16.61 -2.67
N VAL A 147 10.95 -16.58 -3.35
CA VAL A 147 10.39 -17.70 -4.13
C VAL A 147 10.34 -17.37 -5.65
N LYS A 148 11.30 -16.58 -6.12
CA LYS A 148 11.32 -16.09 -7.51
C LYS A 148 11.45 -17.22 -8.52
N ASP A 149 12.36 -18.16 -8.28
CA ASP A 149 12.66 -19.21 -9.25
C ASP A 149 11.47 -20.18 -9.36
N GLU A 150 10.85 -20.54 -8.25
CA GLU A 150 9.63 -21.34 -8.22
C GLU A 150 8.45 -20.61 -8.89
N MET A 151 8.32 -19.30 -8.63
CA MET A 151 7.30 -18.48 -9.31
C MET A 151 7.51 -18.47 -10.82
N MET A 152 8.74 -18.41 -11.30
CA MET A 152 9.04 -18.36 -12.74
C MET A 152 8.66 -19.66 -13.48
N LEU A 153 8.50 -20.77 -12.77
CA LEU A 153 7.98 -22.03 -13.32
C LEU A 153 6.47 -21.99 -13.58
N LEU A 154 5.76 -21.05 -12.96
CA LEU A 154 4.31 -20.93 -13.15
C LEU A 154 3.98 -20.25 -14.50
N PRO A 155 2.83 -20.60 -15.11
CA PRO A 155 2.29 -19.87 -16.27
C PRO A 155 2.09 -18.39 -15.94
N LYS A 156 2.24 -17.54 -16.97
CA LYS A 156 2.15 -16.07 -16.80
C LYS A 156 0.85 -15.61 -16.13
N ASN A 157 -0.28 -16.21 -16.51
CA ASN A 157 -1.59 -15.88 -15.95
C ASN A 157 -1.73 -16.24 -14.45
N GLN A 158 -0.95 -17.18 -13.95
CA GLN A 158 -0.93 -17.52 -12.51
C GLN A 158 -0.03 -16.54 -11.75
N ARG A 159 1.20 -16.32 -12.20
CA ARG A 159 2.11 -15.38 -11.52
C ARG A 159 1.67 -13.91 -11.61
N GLU A 160 0.89 -13.54 -12.62
CA GLU A 160 0.27 -12.21 -12.76
C GLU A 160 -1.25 -12.27 -12.50
N ARG A 161 -1.70 -13.14 -11.60
CA ARG A 161 -3.12 -13.44 -11.35
C ARG A 161 -3.98 -12.19 -11.22
N LEU A 162 -3.54 -11.18 -10.48
CA LEU A 162 -4.29 -9.94 -10.27
C LEU A 162 -4.48 -9.12 -11.56
N HIS A 163 -3.59 -9.27 -12.54
CA HIS A 163 -3.74 -8.64 -13.86
C HIS A 163 -4.82 -9.34 -14.69
N TYR A 164 -4.88 -10.68 -14.60
CA TYR A 164 -5.79 -11.53 -15.37
C TYR A 164 -7.15 -11.75 -14.70
N LEU A 165 -7.43 -11.14 -13.54
CA LEU A 165 -8.76 -11.22 -12.93
C LEU A 165 -9.84 -10.72 -13.90
N PRO A 166 -10.93 -11.49 -14.11
CA PRO A 166 -12.05 -11.04 -14.92
C PRO A 166 -12.72 -9.80 -14.29
N PRO A 167 -13.43 -9.00 -15.08
CA PRO A 167 -14.28 -7.94 -14.55
C PRO A 167 -15.29 -8.51 -13.55
N SER A 168 -15.29 -7.98 -12.32
CA SER A 168 -16.24 -8.33 -11.27
C SER A 168 -16.38 -7.17 -10.29
N ALA A 169 -17.43 -7.18 -9.48
CA ALA A 169 -17.63 -6.18 -8.42
C ALA A 169 -16.48 -6.17 -7.41
N ASP A 170 -15.88 -7.33 -7.12
CA ASP A 170 -14.83 -7.50 -6.12
C ASP A 170 -13.41 -7.40 -6.67
N ARG A 171 -13.25 -7.22 -7.99
CA ARG A 171 -11.93 -7.16 -8.63
C ARG A 171 -11.02 -6.10 -8.02
N TRP A 172 -11.56 -4.93 -7.75
CA TRP A 172 -10.83 -3.82 -7.13
C TRP A 172 -10.35 -4.20 -5.73
N LYS A 173 -11.19 -4.86 -4.95
CA LYS A 173 -10.91 -5.34 -3.60
C LYS A 173 -9.72 -6.31 -3.60
N LEU A 174 -9.77 -7.37 -4.41
CA LEU A 174 -8.70 -8.35 -4.55
C LEU A 174 -7.36 -7.72 -4.98
N ARG A 175 -7.41 -6.64 -5.76
CA ARG A 175 -6.20 -5.95 -6.24
C ARG A 175 -5.62 -4.96 -5.23
N SER A 176 -6.42 -4.46 -4.30
CA SER A 176 -5.98 -3.48 -3.29
C SER A 176 -5.37 -4.13 -2.04
N GLU A 177 -5.68 -5.39 -1.77
CA GLU A 177 -5.18 -6.07 -0.59
C GLU A 177 -3.66 -6.22 -0.59
N THR A 178 -3.04 -5.96 0.57
CA THR A 178 -1.63 -6.23 0.82
C THR A 178 -1.40 -7.73 1.01
N TYR A 179 -0.34 -8.27 0.41
CA TYR A 179 0.06 -9.66 0.61
C TYR A 179 0.51 -9.88 2.05
N LEU A 180 0.10 -11.00 2.63
CA LEU A 180 0.35 -11.30 4.06
C LEU A 180 1.86 -11.28 4.39
N GLY A 181 2.71 -11.88 3.57
CA GLY A 181 4.15 -11.87 3.80
C GLY A 181 4.76 -10.46 3.76
N ILE A 182 4.20 -9.54 2.96
CA ILE A 182 4.59 -8.13 2.96
C ILE A 182 4.15 -7.45 4.26
N ALA A 183 2.91 -7.66 4.70
CA ALA A 183 2.40 -7.11 5.95
C ALA A 183 3.23 -7.58 7.17
N GLN A 184 3.57 -8.87 7.21
CA GLN A 184 4.44 -9.46 8.23
C GLN A 184 5.84 -8.86 8.22
N ALA A 185 6.43 -8.66 7.04
CA ALA A 185 7.73 -8.02 6.91
C ALA A 185 7.70 -6.57 7.39
N MET A 186 6.66 -5.80 7.03
CA MET A 186 6.45 -4.42 7.50
C MET A 186 6.40 -4.37 9.03
N ALA A 187 5.55 -5.19 9.65
CA ALA A 187 5.41 -5.20 11.10
C ALA A 187 6.70 -5.65 11.81
N SER A 188 7.35 -6.71 11.33
CA SER A 188 8.56 -7.25 11.97
C SER A 188 9.80 -6.37 11.82
N GLN A 189 9.91 -5.60 10.73
CA GLN A 189 11.10 -4.80 10.45
C GLN A 189 10.95 -3.34 10.90
N TRP A 190 9.78 -2.74 10.70
CA TRP A 190 9.54 -1.35 11.09
C TRP A 190 8.99 -1.21 12.51
N GLY A 191 8.39 -2.27 13.07
CA GLY A 191 7.95 -2.29 14.47
C GLY A 191 9.08 -2.41 15.50
N LYS A 192 10.33 -2.63 15.11
CA LYS A 192 11.49 -2.80 16.01
C LYS A 192 12.26 -1.53 16.28
N GLN A 193 11.84 -0.40 15.74
CA GLN A 193 12.55 0.87 15.86
C GLN A 193 12.08 1.72 17.04
#